data_d88d835dcdefa75007e1e53ec3a81342
#
_entry.id   d88d835dcdefa75007e1e53ec3a81342
#
_cell.length_a   1.000
_cell.length_b   1.000
_cell.length_c   1.000
_cell.angle_alpha   90.00
_cell.angle_beta   90.00
_cell.angle_gamma   90.00
#
_symmetry.space_group_name_H-M   'P 1'
#
loop_
_entity.id
_entity.type
_entity.pdbx_description
1 polymer ?
#
loop_
_entity_poly.entity_id
_entity_poly.type
_entity_poly.pdbx_seq_one_letter_code
_entity_poly.pdbx_strand_id
1 'polypeptide(L)'
;IGAPWPSSRKWLNRFKKYDYYNVVKNNMQKNRIGNGGFSLRSRKFLEFCSQFENCNGVPEDIFFCILNYEEAKKHKINFAPFELAYKFSSEHSFRKLTNKHPVSKSKFNFQNHFGWHGKRFLNSDKLMNLKYEN
;
A
#
# COMPACT_ATOMS: atom_id res chain seq x y z
N ILE A 1 5.48 -6.62 -1.93
CA ILE A 1 5.16 -5.37 -2.65
C ILE A 1 3.66 -5.24 -2.79
N GLY A 2 3.10 -4.08 -2.51
CA GLY A 2 1.69 -3.71 -2.65
C GLY A 2 1.58 -2.20 -2.81
N ALA A 3 0.37 -1.69 -3.08
CA ALA A 3 0.18 -0.26 -3.27
C ALA A 3 0.63 0.56 -2.05
N PRO A 4 1.21 1.74 -2.26
CA PRO A 4 1.56 2.62 -1.14
C PRO A 4 0.32 3.28 -0.54
N TRP A 5 0.32 3.43 0.79
CA TRP A 5 -0.69 4.21 1.50
C TRP A 5 -0.42 5.72 1.46
N PRO A 6 -1.48 6.56 1.49
CA PRO A 6 -1.33 8.00 1.61
C PRO A 6 -0.72 8.38 2.96
N SER A 7 0.18 9.38 2.98
CA SER A 7 0.71 9.97 4.21
C SER A 7 -0.20 11.07 4.78
N SER A 8 -1.39 11.26 4.25
CA SER A 8 -2.25 12.36 4.65
C SER A 8 -2.80 12.19 6.06
N ARG A 9 -2.87 13.31 6.81
CA ARG A 9 -3.49 13.36 8.13
C ARG A 9 -4.93 12.81 8.11
N LYS A 10 -5.67 13.04 7.02
CA LYS A 10 -7.04 12.54 6.84
C LYS A 10 -7.07 11.01 6.80
N TRP A 11 -6.11 10.37 6.18
CA TRP A 11 -6.03 8.91 6.15
C TRP A 11 -5.68 8.35 7.52
N LEU A 12 -4.68 8.91 8.20
CA LEU A 12 -4.28 8.51 9.56
C LEU A 12 -5.40 8.71 10.60
N ASN A 13 -6.22 9.74 10.45
CA ASN A 13 -7.33 10.00 11.38
C ASN A 13 -8.35 8.85 11.46
N ARG A 14 -8.39 7.96 10.48
CA ARG A 14 -9.24 6.76 10.50
C ARG A 14 -8.88 5.81 11.65
N PHE A 15 -7.65 5.87 12.12
CA PHE A 15 -7.12 5.01 13.18
C PHE A 15 -7.19 5.62 14.58
N LYS A 16 -7.57 6.91 14.70
CA LYS A 16 -7.58 7.64 15.98
C LYS A 16 -8.43 7.00 17.08
N LYS A 17 -9.43 6.24 16.70
CA LYS A 17 -10.33 5.54 17.64
C LYS A 17 -9.74 4.24 18.19
N TYR A 18 -8.58 3.82 17.71
CA TYR A 18 -7.93 2.57 18.09
C TYR A 18 -6.70 2.86 18.95
N ASP A 19 -6.42 1.99 19.90
CA ASP A 19 -5.27 2.04 20.80
C ASP A 19 -3.92 1.96 20.07
N TYR A 20 -3.87 1.26 18.95
CA TYR A 20 -2.69 1.17 18.08
C TYR A 20 -2.44 2.38 17.19
N TYR A 21 -3.20 3.47 17.31
CA TYR A 21 -3.05 4.67 16.47
C TYR A 21 -1.62 5.23 16.43
N ASN A 22 -0.99 5.34 17.60
CA ASN A 22 0.36 5.89 17.70
C ASN A 22 1.39 5.01 17.00
N VAL A 23 1.23 3.69 17.07
CA VAL A 23 2.10 2.74 16.35
C VAL A 23 1.94 2.92 14.85
N VAL A 24 0.71 2.98 14.35
CA VAL A 24 0.43 3.24 12.92
C VAL A 24 1.06 4.57 12.48
N LYS A 25 0.85 5.64 13.24
CA LYS A 25 1.39 6.97 12.92
C LYS A 25 2.92 6.96 12.81
N ASN A 26 3.60 6.31 13.75
CA ASN A 26 5.06 6.24 13.78
C ASN A 26 5.62 5.33 12.67
N ASN A 27 5.06 4.14 12.50
CA ASN A 27 5.57 3.18 11.54
C ASN A 27 5.25 3.57 10.09
N MET A 28 4.18 4.33 9.84
CA MET A 28 3.91 4.93 8.53
C MET A 28 4.97 5.94 8.07
N GLN A 29 5.80 6.45 8.96
CA GLN A 29 6.97 7.26 8.59
C GLN A 29 8.11 6.39 8.05
N LYS A 30 8.19 5.13 8.48
CA LYS A 30 9.23 4.17 8.10
C LYS A 30 8.82 3.31 6.90
N ASN A 31 7.56 2.88 6.87
CA ASN A 31 7.00 2.07 5.80
C ASN A 31 5.59 2.51 5.42
N ARG A 32 5.36 2.72 4.13
CA ARG A 32 4.06 3.03 3.55
C ARG A 32 3.62 2.02 2.52
N ILE A 33 4.29 0.85 2.49
CA ILE A 33 4.12 -0.14 1.44
C ILE A 33 3.53 -1.41 2.04
N GLY A 34 2.58 -2.02 1.33
CA GLY A 34 2.04 -3.31 1.72
C GLY A 34 0.52 -3.44 1.64
N ASN A 35 -0.18 -2.44 1.10
CA ASN A 35 -1.62 -2.55 0.89
C ASN A 35 -1.98 -3.88 0.20
N GLY A 36 -2.92 -4.62 0.81
CA GLY A 36 -3.19 -6.00 0.49
C GLY A 36 -4.02 -6.24 -0.76
N GLY A 37 -4.73 -5.24 -1.28
CA GLY A 37 -5.71 -5.43 -2.34
C GLY A 37 -5.14 -5.99 -3.64
N PHE A 38 -4.04 -5.43 -4.13
CA PHE A 38 -3.24 -5.99 -5.21
C PHE A 38 -1.77 -6.01 -4.78
N SER A 39 -1.29 -7.18 -4.38
CA SER A 39 0.04 -7.30 -3.79
C SER A 39 0.73 -8.60 -4.20
N LEU A 40 2.06 -8.56 -4.27
CA LEU A 40 2.92 -9.73 -4.42
C LEU A 40 3.68 -9.93 -3.10
N ARG A 41 3.57 -11.12 -2.53
CA ARG A 41 4.15 -11.48 -1.24
C ARG A 41 5.17 -12.62 -1.43
N SER A 42 6.34 -12.49 -0.84
CA SER A 42 7.33 -13.56 -0.86
C SER A 42 6.90 -14.72 0.04
N ARG A 43 7.39 -15.92 -0.24
CA ARG A 43 7.23 -17.09 0.64
C ARG A 43 7.65 -16.77 2.07
N LYS A 44 8.80 -16.13 2.25
CA LYS A 44 9.32 -15.71 3.55
C LYS A 44 8.37 -14.77 4.31
N PHE A 45 7.68 -13.85 3.61
CA PHE A 45 6.67 -12.99 4.23
C PHE A 45 5.45 -13.81 4.66
N LEU A 46 5.02 -14.78 3.86
CA LEU A 46 3.89 -15.66 4.22
C LEU A 46 4.23 -16.55 5.41
N GLU A 47 5.45 -17.10 5.47
CA GLU A 47 5.95 -17.86 6.62
C GLU A 47 6.02 -16.99 7.90
N PHE A 48 6.39 -15.72 7.79
CA PHE A 48 6.30 -14.76 8.90
C PHE A 48 4.85 -14.54 9.33
N CYS A 49 3.94 -14.32 8.39
CA CYS A 49 2.53 -14.10 8.71
C CYS A 49 1.89 -15.32 9.39
N SER A 50 2.29 -16.54 9.03
CA SER A 50 1.74 -17.79 9.60
C SER A 50 2.11 -18.04 11.06
N GLN A 51 3.02 -17.26 11.63
CA GLN A 51 3.38 -17.34 13.06
C GLN A 51 2.34 -16.68 13.97
N PHE A 52 1.39 -15.95 13.40
CA PHE A 52 0.35 -15.25 14.15
C PHE A 52 -0.98 -15.99 13.99
N GLU A 53 -1.64 -16.27 15.11
CA GLU A 53 -2.93 -16.95 15.11
C GLU A 53 -4.04 -16.13 14.45
N ASN A 54 -4.02 -14.81 14.65
CA ASN A 54 -5.00 -13.89 14.09
C ASN A 54 -4.48 -12.44 14.05
N CYS A 55 -5.22 -11.55 13.42
CA CYS A 55 -4.90 -10.12 13.32
C CYS A 55 -5.66 -9.26 14.34
N ASN A 56 -6.35 -9.84 15.32
CA ASN A 56 -7.11 -9.14 16.37
C ASN A 56 -8.10 -8.08 15.81
N GLY A 57 -8.78 -8.37 14.69
CA GLY A 57 -9.71 -7.46 14.05
C GLY A 57 -9.05 -6.29 13.29
N VAL A 58 -7.73 -6.24 13.23
CA VAL A 58 -7.00 -5.27 12.40
C VAL A 58 -6.95 -5.78 10.95
N PRO A 59 -7.14 -4.92 9.93
CA PRO A 59 -6.89 -5.31 8.54
C PRO A 59 -5.51 -5.93 8.38
N GLU A 60 -5.42 -7.07 7.69
CA GLU A 60 -4.20 -7.90 7.66
C GLU A 60 -2.97 -7.15 7.12
N ASP A 61 -3.19 -6.27 6.17
CA ASP A 61 -2.13 -5.46 5.58
C ASP A 61 -1.58 -4.41 6.56
N ILE A 62 -2.45 -3.77 7.35
CA ILE A 62 -2.05 -2.87 8.44
C ILE A 62 -1.36 -3.66 9.54
N PHE A 63 -1.89 -4.82 9.92
CA PHE A 63 -1.32 -5.65 10.97
C PHE A 63 0.11 -6.08 10.63
N PHE A 64 0.34 -6.70 9.47
CA PHE A 64 1.65 -7.23 9.11
C PHE A 64 2.63 -6.17 8.60
N CYS A 65 2.16 -5.18 7.83
CA CYS A 65 3.07 -4.26 7.16
C CYS A 65 3.32 -2.96 7.94
N ILE A 66 2.46 -2.64 8.90
CA ILE A 66 2.58 -1.42 9.71
C ILE A 66 2.78 -1.75 11.18
N LEU A 67 1.86 -2.47 11.83
CA LEU A 67 1.99 -2.72 13.28
C LEU A 67 3.20 -3.60 13.58
N ASN A 68 3.39 -4.65 12.83
CA ASN A 68 4.51 -5.59 12.97
C ASN A 68 5.69 -5.27 12.06
N TYR A 69 5.84 -4.02 11.59
CA TYR A 69 6.93 -3.63 10.70
C TYR A 69 8.33 -3.94 11.27
N GLU A 70 8.58 -3.57 12.52
CA GLU A 70 9.90 -3.81 13.16
C GLU A 70 10.18 -5.30 13.31
N GLU A 71 9.16 -6.09 13.66
CA GLU A 71 9.31 -7.54 13.76
C GLU A 71 9.56 -8.17 12.39
N ALA A 72 8.84 -7.74 11.37
CA ALA A 72 9.10 -8.16 9.99
C ALA A 72 10.54 -7.83 9.55
N LYS A 73 11.08 -6.68 9.95
CA LYS A 73 12.48 -6.31 9.66
C LYS A 73 13.48 -7.22 10.36
N LYS A 74 13.24 -7.62 11.62
CA LYS A 74 14.08 -8.61 12.33
C LYS A 74 14.10 -9.94 11.58
N HIS A 75 12.98 -10.36 11.03
CA HIS A 75 12.87 -11.53 10.15
C HIS A 75 13.45 -11.31 8.74
N LYS A 76 14.17 -10.21 8.52
CA LYS A 76 14.80 -9.86 7.22
C LYS A 76 13.77 -9.80 6.08
N ILE A 77 12.53 -9.37 6.38
CA ILE A 77 11.53 -9.05 5.36
C ILE A 77 11.90 -7.70 4.73
N ASN A 78 11.97 -7.66 3.42
CA ASN A 78 12.22 -6.44 2.66
C ASN A 78 10.93 -5.92 2.04
N PHE A 79 10.59 -4.68 2.37
CA PHE A 79 9.52 -3.95 1.71
C PHE A 79 10.05 -3.26 0.46
N ALA A 80 9.25 -3.23 -0.60
CA ALA A 80 9.66 -2.56 -1.82
C ALA A 80 9.89 -1.06 -1.60
N PRO A 81 10.83 -0.42 -2.33
CA PRO A 81 10.92 1.03 -2.38
C PRO A 81 9.60 1.65 -2.86
N PHE A 82 9.31 2.87 -2.43
CA PHE A 82 8.06 3.56 -2.75
C PHE A 82 7.81 3.66 -4.27
N GLU A 83 8.82 4.02 -5.02
CA GLU A 83 8.75 4.18 -6.48
C GLU A 83 8.37 2.87 -7.17
N LEU A 84 8.98 1.76 -6.74
CA LEU A 84 8.67 0.44 -7.27
C LEU A 84 7.26 0.01 -6.90
N ALA A 85 6.86 0.21 -5.66
CA ALA A 85 5.51 -0.12 -5.19
C ALA A 85 4.44 0.71 -5.91
N TYR A 86 4.71 1.98 -6.13
CA TYR A 86 3.82 2.87 -6.87
C TYR A 86 3.63 2.42 -8.33
N LYS A 87 4.71 2.02 -9.01
CA LYS A 87 4.63 1.47 -10.38
C LYS A 87 3.98 0.09 -10.42
N PHE A 88 4.17 -0.71 -9.38
CA PHE A 88 3.57 -2.04 -9.30
C PHE A 88 2.06 -1.97 -9.13
N SER A 89 1.56 -1.16 -8.20
CA SER A 89 0.14 -1.10 -7.89
C SER A 89 -0.30 0.29 -7.45
N SER A 90 -1.44 0.72 -7.95
CA SER A 90 -2.07 1.97 -7.55
C SER A 90 -3.45 1.74 -6.95
N GLU A 91 -3.69 2.27 -5.76
CA GLU A 91 -5.01 2.26 -5.11
C GLU A 91 -5.56 3.68 -4.95
N HIS A 92 -4.69 4.63 -4.66
CA HIS A 92 -5.07 6.01 -4.40
C HIS A 92 -4.76 6.92 -5.57
N SER A 93 -5.62 7.92 -5.79
CA SER A 93 -5.33 8.93 -6.81
C SER A 93 -3.95 9.55 -6.53
N PHE A 94 -3.19 9.72 -7.57
CA PHE A 94 -1.87 10.32 -7.57
C PHE A 94 -1.80 11.61 -6.73
N ARG A 95 -2.83 12.47 -6.82
CA ARG A 95 -2.94 13.70 -6.03
C ARG A 95 -2.87 13.47 -4.51
N LYS A 96 -3.33 12.32 -4.01
CA LYS A 96 -3.28 11.99 -2.57
C LYS A 96 -1.93 11.43 -2.13
N LEU A 97 -1.17 10.85 -3.06
CA LEU A 97 0.13 10.25 -2.76
C LEU A 97 1.27 11.26 -2.84
N THR A 98 1.11 12.33 -3.58
CA THR A 98 2.21 13.12 -4.11
C THR A 98 2.50 14.44 -3.42
N ASN A 99 1.67 14.90 -2.48
CA ASN A 99 1.88 16.23 -1.87
C ASN A 99 3.25 16.43 -1.20
N LYS A 100 4.11 15.41 -1.12
CA LYS A 100 5.46 15.51 -0.54
C LYS A 100 6.51 14.55 -1.13
N HIS A 101 6.24 13.87 -2.26
CA HIS A 101 7.18 12.89 -2.80
C HIS A 101 7.77 13.32 -4.14
N PRO A 102 9.07 13.07 -4.43
CA PRO A 102 9.71 13.48 -5.69
C PRO A 102 9.09 12.87 -6.95
N VAL A 103 8.35 11.77 -6.84
CA VAL A 103 7.55 11.18 -7.94
C VAL A 103 6.32 12.03 -8.29
N SER A 104 6.16 13.19 -7.67
CA SER A 104 4.95 14.03 -7.73
C SER A 104 4.58 14.60 -9.10
N LYS A 105 5.44 14.50 -10.08
CA LYS A 105 5.22 15.13 -11.41
C LYS A 105 4.68 14.19 -12.47
N SER A 106 4.61 12.89 -12.24
CA SER A 106 4.04 11.98 -13.23
C SER A 106 2.51 11.90 -13.07
N LYS A 107 1.78 12.19 -14.12
CA LYS A 107 0.33 11.95 -14.17
C LYS A 107 0.08 10.45 -14.04
N PHE A 108 -1.01 10.08 -13.32
CA PHE A 108 -1.48 8.70 -13.35
C PHE A 108 -1.66 8.27 -14.80
N ASN A 109 -0.95 7.24 -15.19
CA ASN A 109 -1.07 6.65 -16.50
C ASN A 109 -1.20 5.13 -16.30
N PHE A 110 -2.29 4.54 -16.79
CA PHE A 110 -2.51 3.10 -16.75
C PHE A 110 -1.36 2.31 -17.39
N GLN A 111 -0.71 2.88 -18.41
CA GLN A 111 0.45 2.28 -19.07
C GLN A 111 1.69 2.16 -18.16
N ASN A 112 1.77 2.93 -17.08
CA ASN A 112 2.93 2.98 -16.19
C ASN A 112 2.75 2.18 -14.89
N HIS A 113 1.62 1.48 -14.73
CA HIS A 113 1.34 0.66 -13.55
C HIS A 113 1.05 -0.77 -13.96
N PHE A 114 1.67 -1.72 -13.27
CA PHE A 114 1.43 -3.14 -13.52
C PHE A 114 0.02 -3.56 -13.10
N GLY A 115 -0.52 -2.95 -12.02
CA GLY A 115 -1.86 -3.22 -11.55
C GLY A 115 -2.47 -2.07 -10.76
N TRP A 116 -3.72 -2.21 -10.42
CA TRP A 116 -4.45 -1.25 -9.59
C TRP A 116 -5.48 -1.95 -8.71
N HIS A 117 -5.91 -1.25 -7.67
CA HIS A 117 -6.91 -1.71 -6.74
C HIS A 117 -7.87 -0.57 -6.39
N GLY A 118 -9.16 -0.90 -6.31
CA GLY A 118 -10.21 0.03 -5.87
C GLY A 118 -11.29 0.32 -6.91
N LYS A 119 -12.53 0.42 -6.43
CA LYS A 119 -13.76 0.58 -7.26
C LYS A 119 -13.73 1.80 -8.19
N ARG A 120 -12.99 2.85 -7.85
CA ARG A 120 -12.92 4.09 -8.65
C ARG A 120 -12.27 3.90 -10.03
N PHE A 121 -11.54 2.81 -10.24
CA PHE A 121 -10.95 2.49 -11.54
C PHE A 121 -11.92 1.72 -12.43
N LEU A 122 -12.91 1.05 -11.84
CA LEU A 122 -13.91 0.27 -12.60
C LEU A 122 -14.92 1.15 -13.34
N ASN A 123 -15.15 2.37 -12.85
CA ASN A 123 -16.16 3.29 -13.43
C ASN A 123 -15.53 4.41 -14.28
N SER A 124 -14.27 4.30 -14.68
CA SER A 124 -13.70 5.28 -15.61
C SER A 124 -13.93 4.80 -17.03
N ASP A 125 -14.70 5.57 -17.81
CA ASP A 125 -14.87 5.38 -19.28
C ASP A 125 -13.54 5.24 -20.02
N LYS A 126 -12.46 5.66 -19.38
CA LYS A 126 -11.06 5.51 -19.86
C LYS A 126 -10.56 4.06 -19.83
N LEU A 127 -11.11 3.17 -18.98
CA LEU A 127 -10.78 1.73 -19.01
C LEU A 127 -11.46 1.02 -20.19
N MET A 128 -12.66 1.47 -20.55
CA MET A 128 -13.44 0.89 -21.66
C MET A 128 -12.87 1.29 -23.03
N ASN A 129 -12.06 2.37 -23.08
CA ASN A 129 -11.45 2.89 -24.30
C ASN A 129 -9.97 2.50 -24.49
N LEU A 130 -9.43 1.59 -23.67
CA LEU A 130 -8.19 0.89 -23.98
C LEU A 130 -8.48 -0.07 -25.12
N LYS A 131 -8.64 0.47 -26.36
CA LYS A 131 -8.48 -0.34 -27.57
C LYS A 131 -7.09 -0.94 -27.51
N TYR A 132 -7.02 -2.25 -27.55
CA TYR A 132 -5.79 -2.97 -27.89
C TYR A 132 -5.41 -2.48 -29.29
N GLU A 133 -4.50 -1.55 -29.38
CA GLU A 133 -3.78 -1.31 -30.62
C GLU A 133 -2.86 -2.50 -30.78
N ASN A 134 -3.25 -3.39 -31.69
CA ASN A 134 -2.42 -4.50 -32.16
C ASN A 134 -1.18 -3.96 -32.90
#